data_d78643a86fe006dc6b785a21cb7528c5
#
_entry.id   d78643a86fe006dc6b785a21cb7528c5
#
_cell.length_a   1.000
_cell.length_b   1.000
_cell.length_c   1.000
_cell.angle_alpha   90.00
_cell.angle_beta   90.00
_cell.angle_gamma   90.00
#
_symmetry.space_group_name_H-M   'P 1'
#
loop_
_entity.id
_entity.type
_entity.pdbx_description
1 polymer ?
#
loop_
_entity_poly.entity_id
_entity_poly.type
_entity_poly.pdbx_seq_one_letter_code
_entity_poly.pdbx_strand_id
1 'polypeptide(L)'
;MRIAPSALGSSLRSWAWAASLVIGVGCQPQPAAAPDAEPSLAASSTVTAEPTAPAAPSPEEAAQKVAQDGAQTWLALVDAGQFEASWDNAAALFKSSVTREQWNASLKGAREPLGTVSSRQLRGSEYKTQLPGAPDGKYVVVYYESAFAQKAGAKESVTLMEEADASWKVAGYSIQ
;
A
#
# COMPACT_ATOMS: atom_id res chain seq x y z
N MET A 1 41.97 34.69 -3.23
CA MET A 1 42.11 33.27 -2.89
C MET A 1 40.99 32.53 -3.60
N ARG A 2 41.31 31.86 -4.69
CA ARG A 2 40.35 31.17 -5.57
C ARG A 2 40.21 29.73 -5.10
N ILE A 3 39.00 29.23 -4.86
CA ILE A 3 38.72 27.83 -4.65
C ILE A 3 37.73 27.38 -5.73
N ALA A 4 38.21 26.45 -6.55
CA ALA A 4 37.51 25.86 -7.68
C ALA A 4 36.42 24.85 -7.22
N PRO A 5 35.37 24.59 -8.03
CA PRO A 5 34.37 23.57 -7.75
C PRO A 5 34.87 22.20 -8.27
N SER A 6 34.85 21.21 -7.40
CA SER A 6 35.07 19.81 -7.77
C SER A 6 33.77 19.19 -8.28
N ALA A 7 33.78 18.82 -9.54
CA ALA A 7 32.77 17.96 -10.18
C ALA A 7 33.11 16.50 -9.87
N LEU A 8 32.09 15.74 -9.50
CA LEU A 8 32.06 14.26 -9.50
C LEU A 8 30.56 13.91 -9.34
N GLY A 9 29.95 13.14 -10.17
CA GLY A 9 30.30 12.08 -11.09
C GLY A 9 29.00 11.30 -11.25
N SER A 10 28.39 11.45 -12.43
CA SER A 10 27.20 10.71 -12.84
C SER A 10 27.51 9.23 -12.97
N SER A 11 26.77 8.36 -12.30
CA SER A 11 26.69 6.96 -12.68
C SER A 11 25.23 6.57 -12.95
N LEU A 12 24.85 6.79 -14.20
CA LEU A 12 23.69 6.17 -14.83
C LEU A 12 23.95 4.66 -14.93
N ARG A 13 23.24 3.86 -14.17
CA ARG A 13 23.14 2.42 -14.37
C ARG A 13 21.85 2.11 -15.12
N SER A 14 21.97 2.10 -16.45
CA SER A 14 20.98 1.56 -17.38
C SER A 14 20.77 0.07 -17.12
N TRP A 15 19.59 -0.32 -16.76
CA TRP A 15 19.16 -1.71 -16.75
C TRP A 15 18.30 -1.95 -18.00
N ALA A 16 18.95 -2.52 -19.01
CA ALA A 16 18.29 -3.03 -20.19
C ALA A 16 17.66 -4.39 -19.86
N TRP A 17 16.35 -4.48 -19.98
CA TRP A 17 15.63 -5.75 -19.97
C TRP A 17 15.49 -6.23 -21.41
N ALA A 18 16.20 -7.31 -21.73
CA ALA A 18 16.07 -8.02 -22.99
C ALA A 18 14.78 -8.83 -23.02
N ALA A 19 13.92 -8.53 -23.97
CA ALA A 19 12.76 -9.34 -24.32
C ALA A 19 13.22 -10.58 -25.11
N SER A 20 13.01 -11.78 -24.59
CA SER A 20 13.14 -13.02 -25.35
C SER A 20 11.76 -13.49 -25.80
N LEU A 21 11.55 -13.39 -27.08
CA LEU A 21 10.40 -13.91 -27.82
C LEU A 21 10.70 -15.38 -28.16
N VAL A 22 9.93 -16.34 -27.68
CA VAL A 22 9.95 -17.72 -28.14
C VAL A 22 8.60 -18.06 -28.76
N ILE A 23 8.63 -18.17 -30.09
CA ILE A 23 7.53 -18.71 -30.92
C ILE A 23 7.73 -20.22 -30.99
N GLY A 24 6.76 -20.97 -30.49
CA GLY A 24 6.69 -22.43 -30.62
C GLY A 24 5.34 -22.84 -31.19
N VAL A 25 5.29 -22.99 -32.52
CA VAL A 25 4.19 -23.64 -33.24
C VAL A 25 4.38 -25.13 -33.15
N GLY A 26 3.39 -25.85 -32.61
CA GLY A 26 3.33 -27.30 -32.58
C GLY A 26 1.91 -27.79 -32.78
N CYS A 27 1.52 -27.99 -34.05
CA CYS A 27 0.35 -28.76 -34.43
C CYS A 27 0.61 -30.26 -34.20
N GLN A 28 -0.28 -30.96 -33.50
CA GLN A 28 -0.37 -32.39 -33.60
C GLN A 28 -1.84 -32.86 -33.71
N PRO A 29 -2.14 -33.74 -34.62
CA PRO A 29 -3.50 -34.19 -34.91
C PRO A 29 -3.98 -35.31 -33.99
N GLN A 30 -5.27 -35.31 -33.73
CA GLN A 30 -6.04 -36.28 -33.01
C GLN A 30 -6.33 -37.51 -33.90
N PRO A 31 -6.39 -38.70 -33.39
CA PRO A 31 -7.22 -39.76 -33.96
C PRO A 31 -8.44 -40.07 -33.10
N ALA A 32 -9.56 -40.19 -33.77
CA ALA A 32 -10.84 -40.62 -33.26
C ALA A 32 -10.87 -42.15 -33.05
N ALA A 33 -11.57 -42.59 -32.01
CA ALA A 33 -12.37 -43.84 -32.01
C ALA A 33 -13.23 -43.91 -30.73
N ALA A 34 -14.52 -43.90 -30.84
CA ALA A 34 -15.48 -44.52 -29.93
C ALA A 34 -15.63 -45.99 -30.32
N PRO A 35 -16.26 -46.94 -29.53
CA PRO A 35 -17.55 -46.73 -28.89
C PRO A 35 -17.79 -47.47 -27.55
N ASP A 36 -18.98 -47.22 -27.00
CA ASP A 36 -19.82 -48.06 -26.11
C ASP A 36 -19.31 -48.51 -24.73
N ALA A 37 -20.00 -48.00 -23.71
CA ALA A 37 -20.57 -48.83 -22.61
C ALA A 37 -21.42 -47.97 -21.67
N GLU A 38 -22.68 -48.26 -21.64
CA GLU A 38 -23.75 -48.31 -20.63
C GLU A 38 -23.77 -47.37 -19.39
N PRO A 39 -24.99 -46.98 -18.97
CA PRO A 39 -25.24 -45.99 -17.92
C PRO A 39 -25.14 -46.61 -16.52
N SER A 40 -24.18 -46.19 -15.76
CA SER A 40 -24.16 -46.45 -14.31
C SER A 40 -24.89 -45.35 -13.59
N LEU A 41 -26.06 -45.68 -13.07
CA LEU A 41 -26.82 -44.89 -12.10
C LEU A 41 -25.99 -44.73 -10.82
N ALA A 42 -25.23 -43.65 -10.70
CA ALA A 42 -24.57 -43.30 -9.47
C ALA A 42 -25.23 -42.02 -8.91
N ALA A 43 -25.86 -42.22 -7.77
CA ALA A 43 -26.56 -41.30 -6.90
C ALA A 43 -26.05 -39.86 -6.96
N SER A 44 -26.93 -38.94 -7.33
CA SER A 44 -26.79 -37.51 -7.07
C SER A 44 -26.76 -37.26 -5.57
N SER A 45 -25.58 -37.23 -5.00
CA SER A 45 -25.39 -36.61 -3.68
C SER A 45 -25.59 -35.12 -3.86
N THR A 46 -26.78 -34.65 -3.58
CA THR A 46 -27.07 -33.22 -3.41
C THR A 46 -26.30 -32.75 -2.18
N VAL A 47 -25.08 -32.23 -2.42
CA VAL A 47 -24.41 -31.46 -1.39
C VAL A 47 -25.22 -30.16 -1.25
N THR A 48 -26.10 -30.14 -0.28
CA THR A 48 -26.72 -28.93 0.23
C THR A 48 -25.58 -28.07 0.75
N ALA A 49 -25.17 -27.05 -0.02
CA ALA A 49 -24.29 -26.02 0.47
C ALA A 49 -25.03 -25.29 1.59
N GLU A 50 -24.70 -25.63 2.81
CA GLU A 50 -25.09 -24.85 3.99
C GLU A 50 -24.56 -23.43 3.80
N PRO A 51 -25.38 -22.39 3.95
CA PRO A 51 -24.91 -21.01 3.84
C PRO A 51 -23.89 -20.79 4.99
N THR A 52 -22.62 -20.85 4.65
CA THR A 52 -21.53 -20.49 5.57
C THR A 52 -21.77 -19.06 6.01
N ALA A 53 -22.14 -18.87 7.27
CA ALA A 53 -22.20 -17.56 7.89
C ALA A 53 -20.87 -16.83 7.66
N PRO A 54 -20.86 -15.50 7.43
CA PRO A 54 -19.65 -14.76 7.22
C PRO A 54 -18.68 -15.04 8.37
N ALA A 55 -17.53 -15.59 8.07
CA ALA A 55 -16.49 -15.82 9.08
C ALA A 55 -16.13 -14.47 9.72
N ALA A 56 -15.95 -14.43 11.03
CA ALA A 56 -15.45 -13.24 11.72
C ALA A 56 -14.10 -12.84 11.09
N PRO A 57 -13.84 -11.53 10.93
CA PRO A 57 -12.60 -11.08 10.33
C PRO A 57 -11.39 -11.60 11.12
N SER A 58 -10.33 -11.97 10.42
CA SER A 58 -9.08 -12.35 11.05
C SER A 58 -8.49 -11.18 11.86
N PRO A 59 -7.62 -11.43 12.84
CA PRO A 59 -6.96 -10.36 13.59
C PRO A 59 -6.21 -9.36 12.68
N GLU A 60 -5.66 -9.83 11.57
CA GLU A 60 -4.98 -8.98 10.58
C GLU A 60 -5.97 -8.11 9.81
N GLU A 61 -7.10 -8.65 9.38
CA GLU A 61 -8.17 -7.90 8.72
C GLU A 61 -8.77 -6.84 9.65
N ALA A 62 -8.96 -7.20 10.92
CA ALA A 62 -9.41 -6.25 11.94
C ALA A 62 -8.41 -5.11 12.13
N ALA A 63 -7.10 -5.42 12.21
CA ALA A 63 -6.04 -4.43 12.30
C ALA A 63 -5.99 -3.51 11.07
N GLN A 64 -6.12 -4.07 9.87
CA GLN A 64 -6.18 -3.31 8.62
C GLN A 64 -7.36 -2.34 8.61
N LYS A 65 -8.54 -2.77 9.06
CA LYS A 65 -9.72 -1.90 9.12
C LYS A 65 -9.52 -0.73 10.06
N VAL A 66 -9.03 -0.98 11.27
CA VAL A 66 -8.74 0.08 12.26
C VAL A 66 -7.69 1.05 11.74
N ALA A 67 -6.63 0.53 11.11
CA ALA A 67 -5.57 1.34 10.53
C ALA A 67 -6.07 2.19 9.34
N GLN A 68 -6.95 1.67 8.48
CA GLN A 68 -7.56 2.43 7.39
C GLN A 68 -8.37 3.62 7.94
N ASP A 69 -9.18 3.40 8.97
CA ASP A 69 -9.98 4.45 9.61
C ASP A 69 -9.07 5.51 10.28
N GLY A 70 -8.00 5.04 10.95
CA GLY A 70 -6.96 5.91 11.51
C GLY A 70 -6.22 6.74 10.47
N ALA A 71 -5.86 6.13 9.34
CA ALA A 71 -5.22 6.82 8.22
C ALA A 71 -6.11 7.93 7.64
N GLN A 72 -7.41 7.65 7.44
CA GLN A 72 -8.35 8.66 6.93
C GLN A 72 -8.48 9.84 7.90
N THR A 73 -8.63 9.56 9.19
CA THR A 73 -8.72 10.60 10.22
C THR A 73 -7.47 11.48 10.25
N TRP A 74 -6.29 10.84 10.17
CA TRP A 74 -5.01 11.55 10.15
C TRP A 74 -4.81 12.37 8.87
N LEU A 75 -5.17 11.82 7.71
CA LEU A 75 -5.11 12.53 6.43
C LEU A 75 -6.03 13.74 6.40
N ALA A 76 -7.16 13.71 7.08
CA ALA A 76 -8.04 14.89 7.20
C ALA A 76 -7.34 16.07 7.89
N LEU A 77 -6.48 15.82 8.89
CA LEU A 77 -5.65 16.88 9.51
C LEU A 77 -4.67 17.47 8.50
N VAL A 78 -4.02 16.61 7.71
CA VAL A 78 -3.08 17.03 6.67
C VAL A 78 -3.78 17.85 5.59
N ASP A 79 -4.95 17.41 5.14
CA ASP A 79 -5.74 18.10 4.11
C ASP A 79 -6.27 19.45 4.59
N ALA A 80 -6.55 19.59 5.89
CA ALA A 80 -6.93 20.84 6.52
C ALA A 80 -5.74 21.79 6.82
N GLY A 81 -4.50 21.40 6.46
CA GLY A 81 -3.30 22.16 6.75
C GLY A 81 -2.88 22.13 8.24
N GLN A 82 -3.48 21.26 9.04
CA GLN A 82 -3.19 21.12 10.47
C GLN A 82 -1.97 20.20 10.69
N PHE A 83 -0.83 20.61 10.16
CA PHE A 83 0.37 19.79 10.13
C PHE A 83 0.93 19.50 11.53
N GLU A 84 0.85 20.48 12.44
CA GLU A 84 1.27 20.27 13.83
C GLU A 84 0.40 19.21 14.52
N ALA A 85 -0.93 19.31 14.36
CA ALA A 85 -1.85 18.33 14.90
C ALA A 85 -1.62 16.94 14.32
N SER A 86 -1.25 16.84 13.03
CA SER A 86 -0.89 15.55 12.42
C SER A 86 0.35 14.95 13.06
N TRP A 87 1.37 15.76 13.41
CA TRP A 87 2.54 15.31 14.14
C TRP A 87 2.21 14.90 15.58
N ASP A 88 1.37 15.67 16.28
CA ASP A 88 0.96 15.37 17.65
C ASP A 88 0.25 14.03 17.75
N ASN A 89 -0.55 13.67 16.73
CA ASN A 89 -1.28 12.42 16.63
C ASN A 89 -0.47 11.26 16.01
N ALA A 90 0.78 11.48 15.64
CA ALA A 90 1.65 10.44 15.10
C ALA A 90 2.23 9.52 16.18
N ALA A 91 2.76 8.39 15.76
CA ALA A 91 3.41 7.39 16.62
C ALA A 91 4.64 7.93 17.33
N ALA A 92 4.98 7.36 18.49
CA ALA A 92 6.20 7.71 19.22
C ALA A 92 7.46 7.50 18.37
N LEU A 93 7.51 6.42 17.59
CA LEU A 93 8.60 6.15 16.65
C LEU A 93 8.78 7.29 15.63
N PHE A 94 7.68 7.78 15.07
CA PHE A 94 7.71 8.89 14.12
C PHE A 94 8.24 10.17 14.78
N LYS A 95 7.74 10.50 15.96
CA LYS A 95 8.17 11.69 16.74
C LYS A 95 9.63 11.64 17.16
N SER A 96 10.18 10.46 17.35
CA SER A 96 11.62 10.30 17.66
C SER A 96 12.51 10.50 16.44
N SER A 97 11.97 10.32 15.24
CA SER A 97 12.70 10.36 13.96
C SER A 97 12.67 11.74 13.29
N VAL A 98 11.61 12.52 13.53
CA VAL A 98 11.42 13.85 12.92
C VAL A 98 10.83 14.82 13.94
N THR A 99 11.39 16.04 14.04
CA THR A 99 10.83 17.06 14.91
C THR A 99 9.55 17.65 14.30
N ARG A 100 8.74 18.31 15.12
CA ARG A 100 7.50 18.98 14.68
C ARG A 100 7.80 20.01 13.59
N GLU A 101 8.85 20.80 13.76
CA GLU A 101 9.25 21.86 12.82
C GLU A 101 9.70 21.28 11.48
N GLN A 102 10.52 20.21 11.53
CA GLN A 102 10.97 19.49 10.33
C GLN A 102 9.79 18.89 9.58
N TRP A 103 8.85 18.28 10.33
CA TRP A 103 7.63 17.71 9.74
C TRP A 103 6.79 18.79 9.06
N ASN A 104 6.51 19.90 9.76
CA ASN A 104 5.74 21.03 9.21
C ASN A 104 6.36 21.55 7.91
N ALA A 105 7.67 21.79 7.91
CA ALA A 105 8.38 22.29 6.74
C ALA A 105 8.31 21.27 5.57
N SER A 106 8.55 19.99 5.84
CA SER A 106 8.52 18.94 4.84
C SER A 106 7.13 18.76 4.23
N LEU A 107 6.10 18.70 5.09
CA LEU A 107 4.73 18.50 4.64
C LEU A 107 4.19 19.70 3.87
N LYS A 108 4.52 20.91 4.34
CA LYS A 108 4.20 22.15 3.63
C LYS A 108 4.83 22.15 2.23
N GLY A 109 6.13 21.86 2.13
CA GLY A 109 6.83 21.80 0.85
C GLY A 109 6.29 20.73 -0.09
N ALA A 110 5.81 19.60 0.44
CA ALA A 110 5.25 18.52 -0.36
C ALA A 110 3.78 18.77 -0.80
N ARG A 111 2.98 19.43 0.05
CA ARG A 111 1.53 19.58 -0.16
C ARG A 111 1.12 20.88 -0.83
N GLU A 112 1.79 22.00 -0.55
CA GLU A 112 1.45 23.29 -1.14
C GLU A 112 1.48 23.29 -2.67
N PRO A 113 2.49 22.69 -3.35
CA PRO A 113 2.52 22.65 -4.81
C PRO A 113 1.40 21.80 -5.43
N LEU A 114 0.80 20.88 -4.67
CA LEU A 114 -0.25 20.00 -5.15
C LEU A 114 -1.64 20.65 -5.09
N GLY A 115 -1.80 21.64 -4.22
CA GLY A 115 -3.09 22.25 -3.94
C GLY A 115 -4.01 21.37 -3.11
N THR A 116 -5.31 21.69 -3.12
CA THR A 116 -6.32 20.93 -2.37
C THR A 116 -6.55 19.54 -2.96
N VAL A 117 -6.81 18.57 -2.09
CA VAL A 117 -7.24 17.24 -2.53
C VAL A 117 -8.65 17.32 -3.11
N SER A 118 -8.84 16.78 -4.31
CA SER A 118 -10.14 16.71 -4.98
C SER A 118 -10.79 15.33 -4.85
N SER A 119 -10.00 14.28 -4.78
CA SER A 119 -10.48 12.92 -4.51
C SER A 119 -9.38 12.06 -3.92
N ARG A 120 -9.77 11.03 -3.15
CA ARG A 120 -8.88 10.00 -2.62
C ARG A 120 -9.58 8.67 -2.64
N GLN A 121 -8.94 7.66 -3.22
CA GLN A 121 -9.45 6.30 -3.32
C GLN A 121 -8.50 5.35 -2.60
N LEU A 122 -9.03 4.55 -1.67
CA LEU A 122 -8.30 3.44 -1.06
C LEU A 122 -7.99 2.40 -2.15
N ARG A 123 -6.73 2.01 -2.26
CA ARG A 123 -6.26 0.96 -3.19
C ARG A 123 -5.99 -0.35 -2.49
N GLY A 124 -5.78 -0.32 -1.20
CA GLY A 124 -5.56 -1.50 -0.38
C GLY A 124 -4.80 -1.19 0.89
N SER A 125 -4.59 -2.20 1.69
CA SER A 125 -3.74 -2.16 2.87
C SER A 125 -3.03 -3.49 3.05
N GLU A 126 -1.85 -3.45 3.68
CA GLU A 126 -1.04 -4.62 3.97
C GLU A 126 -0.65 -4.63 5.44
N TYR A 127 -0.93 -5.75 6.13
CA TYR A 127 -0.42 -6.00 7.47
C TYR A 127 1.02 -6.54 7.38
N LYS A 128 1.91 -6.02 8.21
CA LYS A 128 3.33 -6.43 8.25
C LYS A 128 3.82 -6.45 9.69
N THR A 129 4.73 -7.38 9.99
CA THR A 129 5.42 -7.46 11.29
C THR A 129 6.83 -6.89 11.23
N GLN A 130 7.32 -6.63 10.01
CA GLN A 130 8.65 -6.05 9.76
C GLN A 130 8.58 -5.06 8.62
N LEU A 131 9.27 -3.94 8.77
CA LEU A 131 9.47 -2.94 7.73
C LEU A 131 10.95 -2.54 7.66
N PRO A 132 11.51 -2.32 6.46
CA PRO A 132 12.89 -1.87 6.33
C PRO A 132 13.15 -0.57 7.08
N GLY A 133 14.14 -0.58 7.97
CA GLY A 133 14.54 0.61 8.73
C GLY A 133 13.65 0.94 9.95
N ALA A 134 12.71 0.07 10.30
CA ALA A 134 11.89 0.18 11.49
C ALA A 134 12.12 -1.02 12.43
N PRO A 135 11.88 -0.89 13.75
CA PRO A 135 11.93 -2.03 14.67
C PRO A 135 10.83 -3.05 14.34
N ASP A 136 10.99 -4.29 14.80
CA ASP A 136 9.94 -5.29 14.71
C ASP A 136 8.69 -4.83 15.47
N GLY A 137 7.52 -5.07 14.88
CA GLY A 137 6.26 -4.60 15.44
C GLY A 137 5.08 -4.96 14.54
N LYS A 138 3.90 -4.47 14.87
CA LYS A 138 2.72 -4.62 14.02
C LYS A 138 2.51 -3.33 13.24
N TYR A 139 2.47 -3.44 11.93
CA TYR A 139 2.31 -2.33 10.99
C TYR A 139 1.18 -2.62 10.01
N VAL A 140 0.53 -1.56 9.58
CA VAL A 140 -0.36 -1.58 8.42
C VAL A 140 0.05 -0.44 7.49
N VAL A 141 0.33 -0.78 6.24
CA VAL A 141 0.57 0.20 5.19
C VAL A 141 -0.72 0.34 4.38
N VAL A 142 -1.26 1.55 4.34
CA VAL A 142 -2.49 1.88 3.62
C VAL A 142 -2.13 2.68 2.37
N TYR A 143 -2.61 2.23 1.22
CA TYR A 143 -2.32 2.82 -0.08
C TYR A 143 -3.53 3.55 -0.63
N TYR A 144 -3.30 4.75 -1.12
CA TYR A 144 -4.32 5.58 -1.77
C TYR A 144 -3.86 6.04 -3.14
N GLU A 145 -4.81 6.22 -4.02
CA GLU A 145 -4.66 7.04 -5.21
C GLU A 145 -5.46 8.31 -5.02
N SER A 146 -4.77 9.45 -5.13
CA SER A 146 -5.31 10.76 -4.80
C SER A 146 -5.18 11.70 -5.98
N ALA A 147 -6.18 12.53 -6.20
CA ALA A 147 -6.12 13.63 -7.12
C ALA A 147 -6.10 14.95 -6.34
N PHE A 148 -5.21 15.83 -6.72
CA PHE A 148 -5.06 17.18 -6.19
C PHE A 148 -5.37 18.19 -7.29
N ALA A 149 -5.65 19.41 -6.91
CA ALA A 149 -5.97 20.47 -7.85
C ALA A 149 -4.87 20.70 -8.92
N GLN A 150 -3.60 20.47 -8.58
CA GLN A 150 -2.44 20.66 -9.47
C GLN A 150 -1.79 19.34 -9.89
N LYS A 151 -2.24 18.19 -9.39
CA LYS A 151 -1.68 16.87 -9.71
C LYS A 151 -2.74 15.79 -9.66
N ALA A 152 -3.04 15.21 -10.82
CA ALA A 152 -3.86 14.00 -10.90
C ALA A 152 -3.01 12.75 -10.65
N GLY A 153 -3.62 11.71 -10.05
CA GLY A 153 -3.02 10.38 -9.95
C GLY A 153 -1.79 10.28 -9.03
N ALA A 154 -1.75 11.08 -7.96
CA ALA A 154 -0.72 10.94 -6.93
C ALA A 154 -0.92 9.66 -6.11
N LYS A 155 0.17 8.98 -5.80
CA LYS A 155 0.16 7.80 -4.93
C LYS A 155 0.53 8.23 -3.51
N GLU A 156 -0.39 8.04 -2.57
CA GLU A 156 -0.13 8.27 -1.16
C GLU A 156 -0.01 6.93 -0.43
N SER A 157 0.92 6.83 0.51
CA SER A 157 0.96 5.72 1.46
C SER A 157 1.05 6.25 2.89
N VAL A 158 0.24 5.67 3.77
CA VAL A 158 0.25 5.95 5.20
C VAL A 158 0.60 4.66 5.92
N THR A 159 1.67 4.68 6.67
CA THR A 159 2.09 3.55 7.51
C THR A 159 1.64 3.82 8.94
N LEU A 160 0.84 2.93 9.48
CA LEU A 160 0.47 2.95 10.89
C LEU A 160 1.18 1.83 11.64
N MET A 161 1.45 2.04 12.92
CA MET A 161 1.95 1.02 13.83
C MET A 161 1.04 0.90 15.05
N GLU A 162 0.99 -0.29 15.61
CA GLU A 162 0.32 -0.53 16.89
C GLU A 162 1.26 -0.08 18.03
N GLU A 163 0.79 0.83 18.85
CA GLU A 163 1.48 1.28 20.06
C GLU A 163 1.26 0.30 21.22
N ALA A 164 1.99 0.47 22.30
CA ALA A 164 1.89 -0.39 23.49
C ALA A 164 0.51 -0.42 24.15
N ASP A 165 -0.29 0.62 23.95
CA ASP A 165 -1.67 0.75 24.41
C ASP A 165 -2.68 0.16 23.41
N ALA A 166 -2.22 -0.58 22.41
CA ALA A 166 -3.01 -1.14 21.31
C ALA A 166 -3.67 -0.09 20.39
N SER A 167 -3.33 1.18 20.52
CA SER A 167 -3.76 2.21 19.56
C SER A 167 -2.92 2.16 18.29
N TRP A 168 -3.56 2.42 17.14
CA TRP A 168 -2.88 2.50 15.85
C TRP A 168 -2.57 3.96 15.53
N LYS A 169 -1.28 4.28 15.35
CA LYS A 169 -0.81 5.64 15.07
C LYS A 169 0.08 5.69 13.85
N VAL A 170 0.08 6.84 13.17
CA VAL A 170 0.88 7.02 11.95
C VAL A 170 2.37 7.06 12.29
N ALA A 171 3.12 6.13 11.70
CA ALA A 171 4.57 5.99 11.81
C ALA A 171 5.29 6.44 10.53
N GLY A 172 4.57 6.69 9.43
CA GLY A 172 5.15 7.16 8.18
C GLY A 172 4.12 7.63 7.17
N TYR A 173 4.52 8.55 6.31
CA TYR A 173 3.71 9.07 5.21
C TYR A 173 4.59 9.33 4.00
N SER A 174 4.12 8.97 2.82
CA SER A 174 4.76 9.35 1.56
C SER A 174 3.72 9.73 0.51
N ILE A 175 4.13 10.61 -0.41
CA ILE A 175 3.36 11.03 -1.58
C ILE A 175 4.29 11.12 -2.79
N GLN A 176 3.82 10.58 -3.94
CA GLN A 176 4.58 10.49 -5.19
C GLN A 176 3.75 10.97 -6.37
#